data_beb6dbe79405d502801d6a5a12104e65
#
_entry.id   beb6dbe79405d502801d6a5a12104e65
#
_cell.length_a   1.000
_cell.length_b   1.000
_cell.length_c   1.000
_cell.angle_alpha   90.00
_cell.angle_beta   90.00
_cell.angle_gamma   90.00
#
_symmetry.space_group_name_H-M   'P 1'
#
loop_
_entity.id
_entity.type
_entity.pdbx_description
1 polymer ?
#
loop_
_entity_poly.entity_id
_entity_poly.type
_entity_poly.pdbx_seq_one_letter_code
_entity_poly.pdbx_strand_id
1 'polypeptide(L)'
;MIKAKGKCTTDHISMAGPWLKYRGHLDNISNNMLIGAVNFYNEKTDNVKNQLTGEYGPVPATQRAYKAAGIGTIVVGDTNYGEGSSREHAAMEPRHLGVRAVLVKSFARIHETNLKKQGMLALTFANDADYDKIQEDDSINIIGLNEFAPEKSLTIELVHSDGTKDSFSVNHTYNDQQIEWFKAGGALNIIRASVK
;
A
#
# COMPACT_ATOMS: atom_id res chain seq x y z
N MET A 1 -4.33 -1.37 -8.91
CA MET A 1 -3.63 -2.16 -7.89
C MET A 1 -2.29 -2.63 -8.44
N ILE A 2 -1.24 -2.70 -7.64
CA ILE A 2 -0.01 -3.42 -7.98
C ILE A 2 0.15 -4.61 -7.03
N LYS A 3 0.46 -5.78 -7.58
CA LYS A 3 0.89 -6.96 -6.84
C LYS A 3 2.38 -7.17 -7.16
N ALA A 4 3.23 -6.84 -6.19
CA ALA A 4 4.68 -6.93 -6.35
C ALA A 4 5.14 -8.39 -6.19
N LYS A 5 5.92 -8.87 -7.15
CA LYS A 5 6.49 -10.23 -7.17
C LYS A 5 7.83 -10.25 -6.41
N GLY A 6 7.93 -11.13 -5.42
CA GLY A 6 9.17 -11.37 -4.68
C GLY A 6 9.67 -10.14 -3.91
N LYS A 7 10.98 -9.99 -3.82
CA LYS A 7 11.63 -8.96 -3.00
C LYS A 7 11.29 -7.54 -3.46
N CYS A 8 10.65 -6.76 -2.59
CA CYS A 8 10.34 -5.35 -2.82
C CYS A 8 10.97 -4.50 -1.71
N THR A 9 12.11 -3.89 -2.00
CA THR A 9 12.87 -3.05 -1.07
C THR A 9 12.38 -1.61 -1.08
N THR A 10 12.83 -0.80 -0.12
CA THR A 10 12.57 0.65 -0.13
C THR A 10 13.12 1.34 -1.40
N ASP A 11 14.17 0.79 -2.03
CA ASP A 11 14.66 1.28 -3.33
C ASP A 11 13.70 0.97 -4.49
N HIS A 12 12.96 -0.12 -4.41
CA HIS A 12 11.93 -0.44 -5.40
C HIS A 12 10.67 0.42 -5.22
N ILE A 13 10.38 0.86 -3.97
CA ILE A 13 9.20 1.66 -3.64
C ILE A 13 9.45 3.14 -3.86
N SER A 14 10.60 3.65 -3.43
CA SER A 14 11.01 5.06 -3.53
C SER A 14 12.51 5.11 -3.74
N MET A 15 12.94 5.17 -4.99
CA MET A 15 14.36 5.18 -5.36
C MET A 15 15.10 6.39 -4.77
N ALA A 16 16.36 6.16 -4.41
CA ALA A 16 17.32 7.21 -4.09
C ALA A 16 17.95 7.82 -5.36
N GLY A 17 19.20 8.24 -5.29
CA GLY A 17 19.95 8.78 -6.42
C GLY A 17 19.34 10.07 -6.97
N PRO A 18 19.06 10.18 -8.27
CA PRO A 18 18.56 11.42 -8.89
C PRO A 18 17.26 11.95 -8.29
N TRP A 19 16.46 11.11 -7.67
CA TRP A 19 15.19 11.48 -7.05
C TRP A 19 15.36 12.27 -5.75
N LEU A 20 16.52 12.16 -5.08
CA LEU A 20 16.78 12.84 -3.80
C LEU A 20 16.70 14.36 -3.89
N LYS A 21 16.89 14.95 -5.07
CA LYS A 21 16.69 16.39 -5.29
C LYS A 21 15.26 16.85 -5.03
N TYR A 22 14.30 15.93 -5.06
CA TYR A 22 12.87 16.22 -4.82
C TYR A 22 12.41 15.94 -3.40
N ARG A 23 13.30 15.66 -2.44
CA ARG A 23 12.93 15.31 -1.04
C ARG A 23 11.98 16.32 -0.40
N GLY A 24 12.12 17.60 -0.70
CA GLY A 24 11.24 18.66 -0.19
C GLY A 24 9.95 18.86 -0.98
N HIS A 25 9.70 18.06 -2.04
CA HIS A 25 8.57 18.23 -2.93
C HIS A 25 7.87 16.88 -3.14
N LEU A 26 6.92 16.57 -2.24
CA LEU A 26 6.28 15.25 -2.18
C LEU A 26 5.61 14.85 -3.50
N ASP A 27 4.95 15.79 -4.20
CA ASP A 27 4.29 15.46 -5.46
C ASP A 27 5.27 15.06 -6.54
N ASN A 28 6.41 15.77 -6.67
CA ASN A 28 7.43 15.44 -7.67
C ASN A 28 8.14 14.12 -7.35
N ILE A 29 8.51 13.88 -6.09
CA ILE A 29 9.18 12.63 -5.73
C ILE A 29 8.25 11.43 -5.89
N SER A 30 6.95 11.61 -5.74
CA SER A 30 5.95 10.55 -5.92
C SER A 30 5.88 10.00 -7.35
N ASN A 31 6.52 10.66 -8.33
CA ASN A 31 6.66 10.10 -9.67
C ASN A 31 7.62 8.90 -9.74
N ASN A 32 8.29 8.56 -8.63
CA ASN A 32 9.10 7.35 -8.53
C ASN A 32 8.42 6.21 -7.73
N MET A 33 7.17 6.39 -7.31
CA MET A 33 6.46 5.40 -6.52
C MET A 33 6.39 4.04 -7.24
N LEU A 34 7.02 3.03 -6.64
CA LEU A 34 6.99 1.62 -7.07
C LEU A 34 7.52 1.37 -8.50
N ILE A 35 8.27 2.30 -9.11
CA ILE A 35 8.82 2.11 -10.46
C ILE A 35 9.87 0.99 -10.52
N GLY A 36 10.46 0.60 -9.38
CA GLY A 36 11.39 -0.52 -9.29
C GLY A 36 10.73 -1.85 -8.91
N ALA A 37 9.46 -1.85 -8.54
CA ALA A 37 8.75 -3.06 -8.18
C ALA A 37 8.37 -3.88 -9.41
N VAL A 38 8.60 -5.19 -9.35
CA VAL A 38 8.22 -6.12 -10.42
C VAL A 38 6.73 -6.45 -10.26
N ASN A 39 5.93 -6.22 -11.29
CA ASN A 39 4.53 -6.60 -11.29
C ASN A 39 4.39 -8.12 -11.43
N PHE A 40 3.63 -8.74 -10.54
CA PHE A 40 3.41 -10.19 -10.49
C PHE A 40 2.82 -10.75 -11.80
N TYR A 41 1.92 -10.01 -12.43
CA TYR A 41 1.13 -10.51 -13.55
C TYR A 41 1.86 -10.50 -14.90
N ASN A 42 2.76 -9.54 -15.10
CA ASN A 42 3.46 -9.39 -16.39
C ASN A 42 4.99 -9.38 -16.27
N GLU A 43 5.51 -9.53 -15.04
CA GLU A 43 6.94 -9.57 -14.71
C GLU A 43 7.76 -8.34 -15.16
N LYS A 44 7.09 -7.21 -15.39
CA LYS A 44 7.72 -5.94 -15.77
C LYS A 44 7.80 -4.99 -14.57
N THR A 45 8.78 -4.10 -14.60
CA THR A 45 8.87 -2.96 -13.69
C THR A 45 8.13 -1.77 -14.26
N ASP A 46 7.63 -0.89 -13.40
CA ASP A 46 6.89 0.33 -13.77
C ASP A 46 5.79 0.09 -14.81
N ASN A 47 5.08 -1.03 -14.69
CA ASN A 47 4.09 -1.43 -15.68
C ASN A 47 2.91 -2.17 -15.01
N VAL A 48 1.79 -1.47 -14.85
CA VAL A 48 0.56 -2.00 -14.22
C VAL A 48 -0.64 -1.72 -15.09
N LYS A 49 -1.65 -2.57 -14.98
CA LYS A 49 -2.94 -2.39 -15.68
C LYS A 49 -3.74 -1.26 -15.02
N ASN A 50 -4.17 -0.32 -15.82
CA ASN A 50 -5.12 0.69 -15.40
C ASN A 50 -6.54 0.14 -15.59
N GLN A 51 -7.25 -0.13 -14.51
CA GLN A 51 -8.60 -0.69 -14.52
C GLN A 51 -9.64 0.25 -15.15
N LEU A 52 -9.33 1.56 -15.24
CA LEU A 52 -10.24 2.53 -15.88
C LEU A 52 -10.19 2.47 -17.41
N THR A 53 -9.04 2.07 -17.97
CA THR A 53 -8.82 2.06 -19.43
C THR A 53 -8.55 0.66 -20.00
N GLY A 54 -8.17 -0.29 -19.14
CA GLY A 54 -7.72 -1.62 -19.54
C GLY A 54 -6.26 -1.65 -20.05
N GLU A 55 -5.59 -0.52 -20.15
CA GLU A 55 -4.24 -0.40 -20.70
C GLU A 55 -3.16 -0.52 -19.62
N TYR A 56 -1.99 -1.02 -20.00
CA TYR A 56 -0.81 -1.05 -19.15
C TYR A 56 0.00 0.23 -19.26
N GLY A 57 0.50 0.72 -18.13
CA GLY A 57 1.29 1.93 -18.08
C GLY A 57 2.11 2.08 -16.79
N PRO A 58 2.86 3.20 -16.66
CA PRO A 58 3.66 3.49 -15.49
C PRO A 58 2.83 3.53 -14.20
N VAL A 59 3.39 2.97 -13.10
CA VAL A 59 2.71 2.88 -11.80
C VAL A 59 2.28 4.25 -11.28
N PRO A 60 3.15 5.29 -11.22
CA PRO A 60 2.73 6.60 -10.71
C PRO A 60 1.64 7.26 -11.54
N ALA A 61 1.71 7.15 -12.87
CA ALA A 61 0.71 7.72 -13.77
C ALA A 61 -0.66 7.04 -13.58
N THR A 62 -0.68 5.72 -13.54
CA THR A 62 -1.89 4.92 -13.27
C THR A 62 -2.48 5.27 -11.91
N GLN A 63 -1.64 5.40 -10.88
CA GLN A 63 -2.09 5.75 -9.54
C GLN A 63 -2.66 7.18 -9.46
N ARG A 64 -2.07 8.14 -10.20
CA ARG A 64 -2.63 9.49 -10.33
C ARG A 64 -4.00 9.50 -11.00
N ALA A 65 -4.22 8.65 -12.01
CA ALA A 65 -5.53 8.49 -12.64
C ALA A 65 -6.59 7.98 -11.65
N TYR A 66 -6.27 6.97 -10.84
CA TYR A 66 -7.14 6.50 -9.77
C TYR A 66 -7.44 7.57 -8.73
N LYS A 67 -6.41 8.30 -8.28
CA LYS A 67 -6.59 9.41 -7.32
C LYS A 67 -7.53 10.48 -7.88
N ALA A 68 -7.36 10.86 -9.15
CA ALA A 68 -8.23 11.84 -9.82
C ALA A 68 -9.68 11.35 -9.94
N ALA A 69 -9.88 10.04 -10.11
CA ALA A 69 -11.20 9.40 -10.14
C ALA A 69 -11.79 9.14 -8.74
N GLY A 70 -11.10 9.53 -7.66
CA GLY A 70 -11.55 9.29 -6.28
C GLY A 70 -11.46 7.83 -5.81
N ILE A 71 -10.72 6.98 -6.53
CA ILE A 71 -10.58 5.56 -6.26
C ILE A 71 -9.39 5.32 -5.31
N GLY A 72 -9.67 4.69 -4.16
CA GLY A 72 -8.64 4.17 -3.28
C GLY A 72 -8.01 2.89 -3.85
N THR A 73 -6.72 2.70 -3.62
CA THR A 73 -6.01 1.52 -4.11
C THR A 73 -5.28 0.79 -2.98
N ILE A 74 -4.85 -0.42 -3.26
CA ILE A 74 -4.04 -1.25 -2.38
C ILE A 74 -2.76 -1.68 -3.10
N VAL A 75 -1.68 -1.80 -2.35
CA VAL A 75 -0.45 -2.46 -2.78
C VAL A 75 -0.40 -3.83 -2.14
N VAL A 76 -0.17 -4.86 -2.95
CA VAL A 76 0.05 -6.23 -2.48
C VAL A 76 1.52 -6.58 -2.66
N GLY A 77 2.14 -7.11 -1.62
CA GLY A 77 3.56 -7.46 -1.64
C GLY A 77 3.84 -8.86 -1.11
N ASP A 78 5.06 -9.30 -1.32
CA ASP A 78 5.56 -10.59 -0.87
C ASP A 78 6.26 -10.48 0.50
N THR A 79 7.19 -11.36 0.78
CA THR A 79 7.92 -11.45 2.05
C THR A 79 8.88 -10.26 2.24
N ASN A 80 9.00 -9.79 3.49
CA ASN A 80 9.93 -8.75 3.93
C ASN A 80 9.81 -7.43 3.12
N TYR A 81 8.58 -7.03 2.80
CA TYR A 81 8.28 -5.84 2.01
C TYR A 81 8.80 -4.57 2.69
N GLY A 82 9.50 -3.73 1.92
CA GLY A 82 10.09 -2.49 2.40
C GLY A 82 11.42 -2.66 3.12
N GLU A 83 12.12 -3.81 2.94
CA GLU A 83 13.48 -4.02 3.42
C GLU A 83 14.44 -2.95 2.86
N GLY A 84 15.49 -2.64 3.59
CA GLY A 84 16.54 -1.73 3.19
C GLY A 84 16.61 -0.46 4.02
N SER A 85 17.01 0.66 3.41
CA SER A 85 17.16 1.93 4.11
C SER A 85 15.82 2.46 4.64
N SER A 86 15.87 3.07 5.83
CA SER A 86 14.69 3.74 6.40
C SER A 86 14.34 4.97 5.57
N ARG A 87 13.31 4.83 4.72
CA ARG A 87 12.81 5.90 3.85
C ARG A 87 11.35 6.17 4.14
N GLU A 88 11.10 7.32 4.76
CA GLU A 88 9.74 7.80 5.01
C GLU A 88 8.98 8.03 3.70
N HIS A 89 9.68 8.46 2.64
CA HIS A 89 9.09 8.66 1.31
C HIS A 89 8.47 7.38 0.75
N ALA A 90 9.04 6.21 1.04
CA ALA A 90 8.45 4.92 0.65
C ALA A 90 7.04 4.67 1.26
N ALA A 91 6.68 5.39 2.31
CA ALA A 91 5.32 5.39 2.86
C ALA A 91 4.54 6.66 2.48
N MET A 92 5.21 7.81 2.38
CA MET A 92 4.57 9.10 2.05
C MET A 92 4.06 9.14 0.60
N GLU A 93 4.82 8.61 -0.35
CA GLU A 93 4.47 8.63 -1.77
C GLU A 93 3.21 7.81 -2.09
N PRO A 94 3.11 6.53 -1.68
CA PRO A 94 1.86 5.78 -1.84
C PRO A 94 0.67 6.48 -1.18
N ARG A 95 0.86 6.99 0.04
CA ARG A 95 -0.19 7.74 0.75
C ARG A 95 -0.62 8.97 -0.01
N HIS A 96 0.33 9.74 -0.53
CA HIS A 96 0.07 10.95 -1.33
C HIS A 96 -0.71 10.64 -2.60
N LEU A 97 -0.38 9.57 -3.27
CA LEU A 97 -1.03 9.14 -4.51
C LEU A 97 -2.34 8.35 -4.29
N GLY A 98 -2.80 8.18 -3.05
CA GLY A 98 -4.12 7.63 -2.76
C GLY A 98 -4.16 6.13 -2.46
N VAL A 99 -3.01 5.49 -2.24
CA VAL A 99 -2.96 4.13 -1.67
C VAL A 99 -3.51 4.16 -0.26
N ARG A 100 -4.39 3.23 0.08
CA ARG A 100 -5.08 3.15 1.38
C ARG A 100 -4.53 2.06 2.28
N ALA A 101 -4.09 0.97 1.68
CA ALA A 101 -3.56 -0.17 2.41
C ALA A 101 -2.38 -0.81 1.68
N VAL A 102 -1.54 -1.48 2.45
CA VAL A 102 -0.48 -2.35 1.97
C VAL A 102 -0.68 -3.71 2.62
N LEU A 103 -0.88 -4.75 1.81
CA LEU A 103 -1.13 -6.13 2.23
C LEU A 103 0.04 -7.00 1.76
N VAL A 104 0.72 -7.65 2.68
CA VAL A 104 1.95 -8.40 2.37
C VAL A 104 2.01 -9.72 3.15
N LYS A 105 2.88 -10.64 2.74
CA LYS A 105 3.19 -11.83 3.55
C LYS A 105 3.94 -11.43 4.83
N SER A 106 4.91 -10.51 4.74
CA SER A 106 5.55 -9.91 5.91
C SER A 106 6.16 -8.54 5.59
N PHE A 107 6.31 -7.71 6.61
CA PHE A 107 6.94 -6.39 6.50
C PHE A 107 8.38 -6.38 7.04
N ALA A 108 9.21 -5.52 6.46
CA ALA A 108 10.34 -4.96 7.17
C ALA A 108 9.82 -3.99 8.26
N ARG A 109 10.23 -4.20 9.50
CA ARG A 109 9.69 -3.54 10.70
C ARG A 109 9.63 -2.01 10.60
N ILE A 110 10.68 -1.37 10.11
CA ILE A 110 10.74 0.09 10.02
C ILE A 110 9.71 0.60 8.99
N HIS A 111 9.60 -0.08 7.86
CA HIS A 111 8.65 0.31 6.81
C HIS A 111 7.20 0.20 7.27
N GLU A 112 6.86 -0.88 7.97
CA GLU A 112 5.54 -1.05 8.58
C GLU A 112 5.21 0.12 9.52
N THR A 113 6.16 0.50 10.39
CA THR A 113 5.98 1.65 11.30
C THR A 113 5.76 2.95 10.52
N ASN A 114 6.50 3.15 9.42
CA ASN A 114 6.32 4.34 8.59
C ASN A 114 4.94 4.39 7.91
N LEU A 115 4.43 3.26 7.43
CA LEU A 115 3.06 3.17 6.90
C LEU A 115 2.01 3.56 7.94
N LYS A 116 2.13 3.01 9.16
CA LYS A 116 1.23 3.32 10.28
C LYS A 116 1.24 4.81 10.63
N LYS A 117 2.44 5.44 10.70
CA LYS A 117 2.58 6.89 10.95
C LYS A 117 1.90 7.74 9.87
N GLN A 118 1.83 7.26 8.64
CA GLN A 118 1.13 7.92 7.54
C GLN A 118 -0.39 7.68 7.54
N GLY A 119 -0.92 6.92 8.51
CA GLY A 119 -2.34 6.60 8.58
C GLY A 119 -2.80 5.64 7.48
N MET A 120 -1.91 4.80 6.96
CA MET A 120 -2.21 3.73 6.03
C MET A 120 -2.44 2.42 6.78
N LEU A 121 -3.26 1.53 6.24
CA LEU A 121 -3.39 0.16 6.75
C LEU A 121 -2.19 -0.68 6.32
N ALA A 122 -1.44 -1.21 7.28
CA ALA A 122 -0.38 -2.17 7.09
C ALA A 122 -0.89 -3.54 7.56
N LEU A 123 -1.14 -4.45 6.63
CA LEU A 123 -1.80 -5.73 6.87
C LEU A 123 -0.90 -6.88 6.40
N THR A 124 -0.96 -8.00 7.11
CA THR A 124 -0.29 -9.23 6.70
C THR A 124 -1.31 -10.35 6.46
N PHE A 125 -1.03 -11.21 5.49
CA PHE A 125 -1.83 -12.41 5.30
C PHE A 125 -1.79 -13.28 6.57
N ALA A 126 -2.94 -13.81 6.98
CA ALA A 126 -2.99 -14.83 8.04
C ALA A 126 -2.48 -16.18 7.51
N ASN A 127 -2.66 -16.42 6.22
CA ASN A 127 -2.11 -17.54 5.48
C ASN A 127 -1.46 -17.02 4.19
N ASP A 128 -0.17 -17.23 4.03
CA ASP A 128 0.62 -16.73 2.88
C ASP A 128 0.09 -17.24 1.53
N ALA A 129 -0.58 -18.39 1.49
CA ALA A 129 -1.20 -18.94 0.28
C ALA A 129 -2.35 -18.06 -0.25
N ASP A 130 -2.96 -17.22 0.60
CA ASP A 130 -4.02 -16.29 0.15
C ASP A 130 -3.49 -15.19 -0.77
N TYR A 131 -2.18 -14.95 -0.77
CA TYR A 131 -1.52 -14.07 -1.74
C TYR A 131 -1.85 -14.50 -3.19
N ASP A 132 -1.89 -15.80 -3.47
CA ASP A 132 -2.12 -16.32 -4.82
C ASP A 132 -3.58 -16.16 -5.29
N LYS A 133 -4.54 -16.01 -4.38
CA LYS A 133 -5.95 -15.77 -4.71
C LYS A 133 -6.21 -14.42 -5.37
N ILE A 134 -5.36 -13.41 -5.08
CA ILE A 134 -5.56 -12.04 -5.57
C ILE A 134 -5.25 -11.97 -7.06
N GLN A 135 -6.25 -11.60 -7.86
CA GLN A 135 -6.16 -11.43 -9.31
C GLN A 135 -5.94 -9.95 -9.68
N GLU A 136 -5.49 -9.70 -10.92
CA GLU A 136 -5.12 -8.35 -11.36
C GLU A 136 -6.29 -7.38 -11.37
N ASP A 137 -7.47 -7.88 -11.74
CA ASP A 137 -8.68 -7.08 -11.93
C ASP A 137 -9.61 -7.05 -10.71
N ASP A 138 -9.15 -7.57 -9.56
CA ASP A 138 -9.96 -7.63 -8.35
C ASP A 138 -10.30 -6.26 -7.78
N SER A 139 -11.52 -6.14 -7.27
CA SER A 139 -11.90 -5.14 -6.29
C SER A 139 -11.74 -5.73 -4.89
N ILE A 140 -11.25 -4.91 -3.95
CA ILE A 140 -10.92 -5.37 -2.59
C ILE A 140 -11.71 -4.59 -1.57
N ASN A 141 -12.47 -5.30 -0.73
CA ASN A 141 -13.13 -4.77 0.44
C ASN A 141 -12.39 -5.18 1.72
N ILE A 142 -12.20 -4.24 2.63
CA ILE A 142 -11.61 -4.49 3.94
C ILE A 142 -12.73 -4.40 4.98
N ILE A 143 -13.08 -5.54 5.57
CA ILE A 143 -14.21 -5.69 6.49
C ILE A 143 -13.69 -5.72 7.93
N GLY A 144 -14.45 -5.11 8.84
CA GLY A 144 -14.15 -5.08 10.30
C GLY A 144 -13.49 -3.79 10.78
N LEU A 145 -13.28 -2.79 9.91
CA LEU A 145 -12.65 -1.52 10.30
C LEU A 145 -13.43 -0.73 11.35
N ASN A 146 -14.76 -0.89 11.44
CA ASN A 146 -15.56 -0.24 12.49
C ASN A 146 -15.24 -0.76 13.90
N GLU A 147 -14.71 -1.97 13.98
CA GLU A 147 -14.30 -2.63 15.20
C GLU A 147 -12.78 -2.80 15.28
N PHE A 148 -12.03 -1.93 14.59
CA PHE A 148 -10.58 -2.02 14.53
C PHE A 148 -9.95 -1.84 15.91
N ALA A 149 -9.35 -2.91 16.44
CA ALA A 149 -8.78 -2.99 17.78
C ALA A 149 -7.50 -3.82 17.76
N PRO A 150 -6.57 -3.63 18.72
CA PRO A 150 -5.38 -4.47 18.82
C PRO A 150 -5.73 -5.97 18.82
N GLU A 151 -4.88 -6.77 18.17
CA GLU A 151 -4.99 -8.24 18.07
C GLU A 151 -6.26 -8.76 17.38
N LYS A 152 -7.14 -7.88 16.88
CA LYS A 152 -8.35 -8.27 16.17
C LYS A 152 -8.11 -8.30 14.66
N SER A 153 -8.09 -9.49 14.08
CA SER A 153 -7.92 -9.68 12.63
C SER A 153 -9.04 -8.99 11.84
N LEU A 154 -8.71 -8.54 10.63
CA LEU A 154 -9.67 -8.03 9.66
C LEU A 154 -9.93 -9.09 8.58
N THR A 155 -10.94 -8.86 7.76
CA THR A 155 -11.26 -9.73 6.62
C THR A 155 -11.07 -8.97 5.32
N ILE A 156 -10.38 -9.57 4.37
CA ILE A 156 -10.36 -9.14 2.97
C ILE A 156 -11.45 -9.93 2.23
N GLU A 157 -12.29 -9.22 1.51
CA GLU A 157 -13.19 -9.79 0.50
C GLU A 157 -12.68 -9.34 -0.87
N LEU A 158 -12.35 -10.30 -1.72
CA LEU A 158 -12.07 -10.09 -3.13
C LEU A 158 -13.37 -10.19 -3.92
N VAL A 159 -13.54 -9.30 -4.87
CA VAL A 159 -14.60 -9.38 -5.88
C VAL A 159 -13.90 -9.47 -7.22
N HIS A 160 -13.93 -10.64 -7.83
CA HIS A 160 -13.30 -10.95 -9.11
C HIS A 160 -14.08 -10.36 -10.29
N SER A 161 -13.43 -10.22 -11.42
CA SER A 161 -14.03 -9.65 -12.64
C SER A 161 -15.24 -10.43 -13.17
N ASP A 162 -15.34 -11.72 -12.85
CA ASP A 162 -16.48 -12.57 -13.18
C ASP A 162 -17.64 -12.50 -12.17
N GLY A 163 -17.49 -11.68 -11.12
CA GLY A 163 -18.46 -11.50 -10.04
C GLY A 163 -18.37 -12.53 -8.91
N THR A 164 -17.49 -13.52 -9.01
CA THR A 164 -17.21 -14.43 -7.89
C THR A 164 -16.49 -13.73 -6.77
N LYS A 165 -16.57 -14.29 -5.57
CA LYS A 165 -15.97 -13.71 -4.37
C LYS A 165 -15.13 -14.73 -3.64
N ASP A 166 -13.98 -14.27 -3.17
CA ASP A 166 -13.14 -14.95 -2.20
C ASP A 166 -12.99 -14.11 -0.94
N SER A 167 -12.81 -14.73 0.21
CA SER A 167 -12.51 -14.02 1.45
C SER A 167 -11.45 -14.75 2.25
N PHE A 168 -10.64 -13.98 2.97
CA PHE A 168 -9.62 -14.50 3.87
C PHE A 168 -9.31 -13.53 4.99
N SER A 169 -8.73 -14.05 6.07
CA SER A 169 -8.34 -13.27 7.23
C SER A 169 -6.98 -12.62 7.03
N VAL A 170 -6.82 -11.41 7.56
CA VAL A 170 -5.55 -10.68 7.60
C VAL A 170 -5.27 -10.18 9.01
N ASN A 171 -4.00 -10.15 9.36
CA ASN A 171 -3.52 -9.71 10.65
C ASN A 171 -2.91 -8.31 10.57
N HIS A 172 -2.71 -7.71 11.72
CA HIS A 172 -2.00 -6.46 11.88
C HIS A 172 -1.34 -6.39 13.27
N THR A 173 -0.40 -5.47 13.43
CA THR A 173 0.33 -5.24 14.68
C THR A 173 0.05 -3.85 15.25
N TYR A 174 -1.13 -3.29 15.01
CA TYR A 174 -1.52 -1.99 15.56
C TYR A 174 -1.80 -2.08 17.06
N ASN A 175 -1.21 -1.17 17.84
CA ASN A 175 -1.64 -0.89 19.20
C ASN A 175 -2.67 0.27 19.22
N ASP A 176 -3.25 0.57 20.38
CA ASP A 176 -4.29 1.61 20.51
C ASP A 176 -3.84 2.96 19.97
N GLN A 177 -2.61 3.40 20.29
CA GLN A 177 -2.07 4.68 19.79
C GLN A 177 -1.97 4.70 18.27
N GLN A 178 -1.55 3.61 17.66
CA GLN A 178 -1.41 3.52 16.20
C GLN A 178 -2.78 3.46 15.50
N ILE A 179 -3.78 2.88 16.14
CA ILE A 179 -5.17 2.92 15.67
C ILE A 179 -5.69 4.36 15.68
N GLU A 180 -5.37 5.14 16.70
CA GLU A 180 -5.70 6.57 16.71
C GLU A 180 -4.97 7.33 15.58
N TRP A 181 -3.72 6.99 15.26
CA TRP A 181 -3.06 7.56 14.07
C TRP A 181 -3.81 7.24 12.79
N PHE A 182 -4.26 6.00 12.64
CA PHE A 182 -5.05 5.58 11.47
C PHE A 182 -6.36 6.36 11.37
N LYS A 183 -7.13 6.46 12.45
CA LYS A 183 -8.39 7.21 12.52
C LYS A 183 -8.20 8.70 12.20
N ALA A 184 -7.12 9.30 12.68
CA ALA A 184 -6.77 10.69 12.41
C ALA A 184 -6.20 10.92 10.99
N GLY A 185 -5.93 9.84 10.23
CA GLY A 185 -5.29 9.92 8.92
C GLY A 185 -3.79 10.18 8.95
N GLY A 186 -3.14 9.96 10.12
CA GLY A 186 -1.70 10.03 10.32
C GLY A 186 -1.31 10.61 11.68
N ALA A 187 -0.12 10.23 12.18
CA ALA A 187 0.35 10.64 13.50
C ALA A 187 0.47 12.17 13.65
N LEU A 188 0.92 12.88 12.61
CA LEU A 188 1.04 14.33 12.62
C LEU A 188 -0.31 15.05 12.75
N ASN A 189 -1.40 14.45 12.29
CA ASN A 189 -2.72 15.03 12.41
C ASN A 189 -3.20 15.07 13.86
N ILE A 190 -2.83 14.09 14.69
CA ILE A 190 -3.11 14.12 16.13
C ILE A 190 -2.38 15.29 16.80
N ILE A 191 -1.08 15.45 16.51
CA ILE A 191 -0.28 16.56 17.04
C ILE A 191 -0.90 17.91 16.61
N ARG A 192 -1.26 18.04 15.33
CA ARG A 192 -1.91 19.26 14.83
C ARG A 192 -3.24 19.57 15.54
N ALA A 193 -4.01 18.56 15.88
CA ALA A 193 -5.28 18.74 16.60
C ALA A 193 -5.07 19.14 18.07
N SER A 194 -3.97 18.70 18.70
CA SER A 194 -3.65 19.02 20.11
C SER A 194 -3.06 20.41 20.34
N VAL A 195 -2.60 21.10 19.28
CA VAL A 195 -2.00 22.44 19.33
C VAL A 195 -3.03 23.55 19.11
N LYS A 196 -4.29 23.21 18.91
CA LYS A 196 -5.42 24.13 18.89
C LYS A 196 -6.01 24.30 20.28
#